data_7b8a95b4d4c373021b13d28e22928e24
#
_entry.id   7b8a95b4d4c373021b13d28e22928e24
#
_cell.length_a   1.000
_cell.length_b   1.000
_cell.length_c   1.000
_cell.angle_alpha   90.00
_cell.angle_beta   90.00
_cell.angle_gamma   90.00
#
_symmetry.space_group_name_H-M   'P 1'
#
loop_
_entity.id
_entity.type
_entity.pdbx_description
1 polymer ?
#
loop_
_entity_poly.entity_id
_entity_poly.type
_entity_poly.pdbx_seq_one_letter_code
_entity_poly.pdbx_strand_id
1 'polypeptide(L)'
;VIAAKGAEFSLDVNTGSTAEKAFENGTAHLLAEDEEDAIAIARDVASMLPANNIETAAGFEFADASENVADNTPANDIPELVADDGSYLELSAAYGDDAVTALATLTGITVGFVSAGVKILSGDACKKIARFVRFCDAFSIPVITFVDSEKFCCLKSAARVSSAYAEATTAKISV
;
A
#
# COMPACT_ATOMS: atom_id res chain seq x y z
N VAL A 1 8.91 -2.57 5.85
CA VAL A 1 9.80 -1.94 6.85
C VAL A 1 9.01 -0.87 7.58
N ILE A 2 8.98 -0.96 8.91
CA ILE A 2 8.42 0.05 9.80
C ILE A 2 9.63 0.80 10.40
N ALA A 3 9.62 2.12 10.36
CA ALA A 3 10.65 2.95 10.95
C ALA A 3 10.04 3.75 12.11
N ALA A 4 10.66 3.69 13.29
CA ALA A 4 10.29 4.51 14.44
C ALA A 4 11.04 5.85 14.39
N LYS A 5 10.37 6.95 14.71
CA LYS A 5 11.02 8.27 14.84
C LYS A 5 12.16 8.21 15.85
N GLY A 6 13.24 8.90 15.56
CA GLY A 6 14.45 8.87 16.37
C GLY A 6 15.39 7.68 16.10
N ALA A 7 14.98 6.68 15.30
CA ALA A 7 15.88 5.63 14.86
C ALA A 7 16.76 6.13 13.71
N GLU A 8 18.07 5.83 13.78
CA GLU A 8 19.02 6.11 12.71
C GLU A 8 19.23 4.86 11.86
N PHE A 9 18.96 4.96 10.57
CA PHE A 9 19.29 3.93 9.59
C PHE A 9 20.65 4.26 8.95
N SER A 10 21.66 3.54 9.30
CA SER A 10 22.96 3.68 8.63
C SER A 10 22.98 2.80 7.38
N LEU A 11 22.60 3.38 6.24
CA LEU A 11 22.76 2.75 4.93
C LEU A 11 24.14 3.05 4.33
N ASP A 12 24.81 4.08 4.78
CA ASP A 12 26.18 4.45 4.41
C ASP A 12 26.85 5.16 5.58
N VAL A 13 28.15 4.95 5.73
CA VAL A 13 28.99 5.50 6.83
C VAL A 13 28.99 7.04 6.84
N ASN A 14 28.58 7.70 5.75
CA ASN A 14 28.63 9.15 5.58
C ASN A 14 27.26 9.84 5.51
N THR A 15 26.17 9.11 5.42
CA THR A 15 24.81 9.68 5.34
C THR A 15 23.88 8.92 6.27
N GLY A 16 23.88 9.32 7.54
CA GLY A 16 22.82 8.89 8.47
C GLY A 16 21.46 9.22 7.86
N SER A 17 20.61 8.21 7.65
CA SER A 17 19.23 8.39 7.22
C SER A 17 18.35 8.30 8.45
N THR A 18 17.58 9.34 8.73
CA THR A 18 16.58 9.29 9.80
C THR A 18 15.38 8.45 9.35
N ALA A 19 14.52 8.05 10.29
CA ALA A 19 13.31 7.31 10.02
C ALA A 19 12.39 8.06 9.03
N GLU A 20 12.28 9.38 9.17
CA GLU A 20 11.50 10.24 8.29
C GLU A 20 12.05 10.23 6.87
N LYS A 21 13.36 10.36 6.69
CA LYS A 21 13.99 10.27 5.36
C LYS A 21 13.86 8.89 4.74
N ALA A 22 13.91 7.83 5.54
CA ALA A 22 13.67 6.48 5.05
C ALA A 22 12.21 6.30 4.59
N PHE A 23 11.26 6.96 5.23
CA PHE A 23 9.86 6.97 4.83
C PHE A 23 9.63 7.81 3.57
N GLU A 24 10.22 9.01 3.47
CA GLU A 24 10.14 9.87 2.29
C GLU A 24 10.76 9.25 1.02
N ASN A 25 11.84 8.50 1.16
CA ASN A 25 12.52 7.87 0.02
C ASN A 25 11.97 6.46 -0.32
N GLY A 26 10.95 5.98 0.41
CA GLY A 26 10.31 4.68 0.19
C GLY A 26 11.11 3.46 0.66
N THR A 27 12.15 3.65 1.46
CA THR A 27 12.87 2.54 2.12
C THR A 27 12.03 1.98 3.27
N ALA A 28 11.43 2.84 4.09
CA ALA A 28 10.41 2.47 5.06
C ALA A 28 9.02 2.61 4.44
N HIS A 29 8.11 1.74 4.82
CA HIS A 29 6.73 1.72 4.34
C HIS A 29 5.76 2.37 5.32
N LEU A 30 6.11 2.34 6.59
CA LEU A 30 5.34 2.91 7.71
C LEU A 30 6.29 3.66 8.62
N LEU A 31 5.81 4.77 9.17
CA LEU A 31 6.52 5.58 10.16
C LEU A 31 5.76 5.50 11.47
N ALA A 32 6.44 5.08 12.52
CA ALA A 32 5.91 5.03 13.88
C ALA A 32 6.42 6.21 14.72
N GLU A 33 5.66 6.62 15.71
CA GLU A 33 6.05 7.69 16.61
C GLU A 33 7.20 7.27 17.53
N ASP A 34 7.18 6.01 17.99
CA ASP A 34 8.22 5.43 18.83
C ASP A 34 8.32 3.90 18.62
N GLU A 35 9.08 3.21 19.47
CA GLU A 35 9.29 1.76 19.38
C GLU A 35 8.02 0.97 19.78
N GLU A 36 7.24 1.47 20.75
CA GLU A 36 6.00 0.83 21.20
C GLU A 36 4.93 0.90 20.10
N ASP A 37 4.79 2.06 19.47
CA ASP A 37 3.92 2.27 18.32
C ASP A 37 4.36 1.40 17.12
N ALA A 38 5.67 1.28 16.86
CA ALA A 38 6.17 0.40 15.80
C ALA A 38 5.78 -1.07 16.01
N ILE A 39 5.75 -1.53 17.28
CA ILE A 39 5.30 -2.88 17.62
C ILE A 39 3.79 -3.02 17.43
N ALA A 40 3.00 -2.01 17.79
CA ALA A 40 1.56 -2.00 17.57
C ALA A 40 1.24 -2.09 16.07
N ILE A 41 1.81 -1.21 15.27
CA ILE A 41 1.67 -1.22 13.79
C ILE A 41 2.10 -2.58 13.20
N ALA A 42 3.18 -3.18 13.70
CA ALA A 42 3.64 -4.48 13.22
C ALA A 42 2.62 -5.59 13.49
N ARG A 43 1.92 -5.54 14.63
CA ARG A 43 0.84 -6.48 14.96
C ARG A 43 -0.37 -6.29 14.08
N ASP A 44 -0.75 -5.04 13.80
CA ASP A 44 -1.87 -4.70 12.92
C ASP A 44 -1.61 -5.22 11.50
N VAL A 45 -0.44 -4.95 10.94
CA VAL A 45 -0.03 -5.51 9.65
C VAL A 45 -0.06 -7.03 9.67
N ALA A 46 0.50 -7.66 10.70
CA ALA A 46 0.56 -9.13 10.80
C ALA A 46 -0.84 -9.75 10.91
N SER A 47 -1.78 -9.07 11.57
CA SER A 47 -3.16 -9.57 11.69
C SER A 47 -3.92 -9.56 10.35
N MET A 48 -3.58 -8.62 9.46
CA MET A 48 -4.18 -8.52 8.12
C MET A 48 -3.62 -9.53 7.12
N LEU A 49 -2.45 -10.12 7.41
CA LEU A 49 -1.80 -11.06 6.49
C LEU A 49 -2.27 -12.51 6.75
N PRO A 50 -2.41 -13.34 5.72
CA PRO A 50 -2.63 -14.77 5.91
C PRO A 50 -1.40 -15.43 6.53
N ALA A 51 -1.58 -16.56 7.19
CA ALA A 51 -0.48 -17.31 7.82
C ALA A 51 0.57 -17.79 6.80
N ASN A 52 0.15 -18.00 5.56
CA ASN A 52 1.01 -18.35 4.42
C ASN A 52 0.31 -17.98 3.10
N ASN A 53 1.00 -18.13 1.96
CA ASN A 53 0.50 -17.78 0.64
C ASN A 53 -0.57 -18.73 0.05
N ILE A 54 -0.96 -19.76 0.76
CA ILE A 54 -1.98 -20.74 0.34
C ILE A 54 -3.29 -20.49 1.08
N GLU A 55 -3.20 -19.97 2.31
CA GLU A 55 -4.35 -19.64 3.12
C GLU A 55 -4.91 -18.25 2.79
N THR A 56 -6.20 -18.07 2.97
CA THR A 56 -6.83 -16.76 2.93
C THR A 56 -6.58 -16.03 4.25
N ALA A 57 -6.51 -14.71 4.22
CA ALA A 57 -6.46 -13.92 5.44
C ALA A 57 -7.66 -14.23 6.34
N ALA A 58 -7.47 -14.12 7.64
CA ALA A 58 -8.55 -14.31 8.61
C ALA A 58 -9.67 -13.29 8.34
N GLY A 59 -10.92 -13.72 8.47
CA GLY A 59 -12.05 -12.80 8.45
C GLY A 59 -12.13 -12.03 9.76
N PHE A 60 -12.45 -10.74 9.66
CA PHE A 60 -12.61 -9.86 10.80
C PHE A 60 -14.10 -9.53 11.02
N GLU A 61 -14.49 -9.29 12.27
CA GLU A 61 -15.71 -8.52 12.52
C GLU A 61 -15.45 -7.09 12.04
N PHE A 62 -16.34 -6.58 11.21
CA PHE A 62 -16.19 -5.26 10.60
C PHE A 62 -17.35 -4.35 11.01
N ALA A 63 -17.05 -3.05 11.06
CA ALA A 63 -18.07 -2.01 11.02
C ALA A 63 -18.19 -1.51 9.58
N ASP A 64 -19.41 -1.19 9.18
CA ASP A 64 -19.66 -0.66 7.84
C ASP A 64 -18.81 0.60 7.60
N ALA A 65 -18.43 0.82 6.35
CA ALA A 65 -17.77 2.06 5.93
C ALA A 65 -18.55 3.28 6.39
N SER A 66 -17.85 4.24 6.98
CA SER A 66 -18.46 5.37 7.67
C SER A 66 -19.13 6.40 6.75
N GLU A 67 -18.75 6.42 5.46
CA GLU A 67 -19.20 7.46 4.53
C GLU A 67 -19.58 6.91 3.15
N ASN A 68 -20.53 7.58 2.52
CA ASN A 68 -20.87 7.33 1.13
C ASN A 68 -19.90 8.10 0.21
N VAL A 69 -19.39 7.44 -0.83
CA VAL A 69 -18.57 8.07 -1.86
C VAL A 69 -19.43 9.00 -2.70
N ALA A 70 -19.10 10.28 -2.76
CA ALA A 70 -19.78 11.26 -3.60
C ALA A 70 -19.28 11.19 -5.05
N ASP A 71 -20.10 11.63 -6.01
CA ASP A 71 -19.78 11.56 -7.45
C ASP A 71 -18.48 12.27 -7.88
N ASN A 72 -18.00 13.22 -7.09
CA ASN A 72 -16.80 13.99 -7.36
C ASN A 72 -15.66 13.73 -6.36
N THR A 73 -15.72 12.63 -5.61
CA THR A 73 -14.65 12.25 -4.68
C THR A 73 -13.36 11.97 -5.47
N PRO A 74 -12.23 12.57 -5.09
CA PRO A 74 -10.93 12.25 -5.71
C PRO A 74 -10.62 10.76 -5.59
N ALA A 75 -10.08 10.16 -6.65
CA ALA A 75 -9.80 8.74 -6.66
C ALA A 75 -8.90 8.29 -5.50
N ASN A 76 -7.96 9.14 -5.08
CA ASN A 76 -7.04 8.83 -3.99
C ASN A 76 -7.70 8.79 -2.60
N ASP A 77 -8.87 9.41 -2.43
CA ASP A 77 -9.60 9.44 -1.17
C ASP A 77 -10.58 8.24 -1.06
N ILE A 78 -10.94 7.62 -2.20
CA ILE A 78 -11.91 6.53 -2.25
C ILE A 78 -11.51 5.32 -1.39
N PRO A 79 -10.23 4.86 -1.38
CA PRO A 79 -9.84 3.69 -0.59
C PRO A 79 -10.18 3.79 0.89
N GLU A 80 -9.93 4.94 1.51
CA GLU A 80 -10.22 5.16 2.92
C GLU A 80 -11.73 5.19 3.20
N LEU A 81 -12.51 5.80 2.30
CA LEU A 81 -13.96 5.94 2.45
C LEU A 81 -14.73 4.61 2.30
N VAL A 82 -14.20 3.67 1.49
CA VAL A 82 -14.85 2.38 1.25
C VAL A 82 -14.35 1.27 2.17
N ALA A 83 -13.23 1.47 2.85
CA ALA A 83 -12.69 0.52 3.82
C ALA A 83 -13.62 0.38 5.03
N ASP A 84 -13.61 -0.78 5.65
CA ASP A 84 -14.28 -0.97 6.94
C ASP A 84 -13.68 -0.02 7.97
N ASP A 85 -14.52 0.55 8.84
CA ASP A 85 -14.11 1.57 9.79
C ASP A 85 -12.93 1.12 10.66
N GLY A 86 -11.90 1.96 10.75
CA GLY A 86 -10.68 1.71 11.52
C GLY A 86 -9.72 0.66 10.93
N SER A 87 -10.00 0.12 9.74
CA SER A 87 -9.15 -0.91 9.13
C SER A 87 -8.09 -0.35 8.16
N TYR A 88 -8.20 0.91 7.75
CA TYR A 88 -7.38 1.49 6.71
C TYR A 88 -5.94 1.75 7.16
N LEU A 89 -4.97 1.20 6.42
CA LEU A 89 -3.55 1.37 6.67
C LEU A 89 -2.82 1.72 5.37
N GLU A 90 -2.50 3.00 5.18
CA GLU A 90 -1.74 3.45 4.03
C GLU A 90 -0.26 3.09 4.14
N LEU A 91 0.30 2.50 3.08
CA LEU A 91 1.70 2.12 2.99
C LEU A 91 2.47 3.10 2.10
N SER A 92 3.63 3.55 2.59
CA SER A 92 4.52 4.47 1.85
C SER A 92 3.86 5.80 1.49
N ALA A 93 3.06 6.39 2.38
CA ALA A 93 2.30 7.60 2.12
C ALA A 93 3.18 8.78 1.64
N ALA A 94 4.39 8.95 2.18
CA ALA A 94 5.30 10.02 1.80
C ALA A 94 6.14 9.73 0.53
N TYR A 95 6.05 8.52 -0.05
CA TYR A 95 6.80 8.16 -1.25
C TYR A 95 5.86 7.94 -2.43
N GLY A 96 6.08 8.67 -3.53
CA GLY A 96 5.20 8.60 -4.69
C GLY A 96 3.77 8.98 -4.32
N ASP A 97 3.59 10.14 -3.72
CA ASP A 97 2.38 10.69 -3.13
C ASP A 97 1.24 10.93 -4.14
N ASP A 98 1.53 10.88 -5.42
CA ASP A 98 0.56 10.89 -6.51
C ASP A 98 -0.21 9.56 -6.69
N ALA A 99 0.13 8.53 -5.92
CA ALA A 99 -0.64 7.29 -5.82
C ALA A 99 -0.80 6.85 -4.36
N VAL A 100 -1.92 6.24 -4.06
CA VAL A 100 -2.21 5.62 -2.76
C VAL A 100 -2.03 4.10 -2.86
N THR A 101 -1.41 3.50 -1.86
CA THR A 101 -1.37 2.06 -1.66
C THR A 101 -1.69 1.74 -0.21
N ALA A 102 -2.74 0.98 0.05
CA ALA A 102 -3.19 0.70 1.40
C ALA A 102 -3.62 -0.77 1.56
N LEU A 103 -3.44 -1.30 2.76
CA LEU A 103 -4.16 -2.48 3.22
C LEU A 103 -5.38 -2.02 4.01
N ALA A 104 -6.48 -2.72 3.85
CA ALA A 104 -7.68 -2.51 4.65
C ALA A 104 -8.53 -3.77 4.63
N THR A 105 -9.60 -3.80 5.41
CA THR A 105 -10.65 -4.79 5.23
C THR A 105 -11.81 -4.21 4.45
N LEU A 106 -12.47 -5.06 3.68
CA LEU A 106 -13.71 -4.76 2.99
C LEU A 106 -14.68 -5.91 3.30
N THR A 107 -15.73 -5.59 4.05
CA THR A 107 -16.66 -6.60 4.61
C THR A 107 -15.94 -7.69 5.40
N GLY A 108 -14.94 -7.30 6.21
CA GLY A 108 -14.14 -8.20 7.03
C GLY A 108 -13.05 -8.98 6.31
N ILE A 109 -12.86 -8.78 5.01
CA ILE A 109 -11.86 -9.49 4.21
C ILE A 109 -10.71 -8.53 3.87
N THR A 110 -9.48 -8.93 4.15
CA THR A 110 -8.30 -8.12 3.80
C THR A 110 -8.18 -7.94 2.28
N VAL A 111 -8.05 -6.69 1.86
CA VAL A 111 -7.83 -6.27 0.48
C VAL A 111 -6.67 -5.29 0.40
N GLY A 112 -6.00 -5.26 -0.74
CA GLY A 112 -5.06 -4.21 -1.10
C GLY A 112 -5.74 -3.16 -1.96
N PHE A 113 -5.66 -1.90 -1.58
CA PHE A 113 -6.12 -0.80 -2.41
C PHE A 113 -4.96 -0.14 -3.12
N VAL A 114 -5.15 0.14 -4.41
CA VAL A 114 -4.29 1.00 -5.21
C VAL A 114 -5.15 2.11 -5.77
N SER A 115 -4.73 3.35 -5.61
CA SER A 115 -5.39 4.48 -6.28
C SER A 115 -4.38 5.38 -6.97
N ALA A 116 -4.76 5.89 -8.13
CA ALA A 116 -3.99 6.77 -8.97
C ALA A 116 -4.91 7.86 -9.54
N GLY A 117 -5.05 8.96 -8.78
CA GLY A 117 -5.96 10.07 -9.07
C GLY A 117 -5.27 11.32 -9.57
N VAL A 118 -4.21 11.19 -10.40
CA VAL A 118 -3.45 12.32 -10.94
C VAL A 118 -3.33 12.24 -12.46
N LYS A 119 -3.23 13.39 -13.13
CA LYS A 119 -3.13 13.42 -14.60
C LYS A 119 -1.92 12.66 -15.14
N ILE A 120 -0.77 12.77 -14.48
CA ILE A 120 0.47 12.12 -14.89
C ILE A 120 1.06 11.40 -13.70
N LEU A 121 1.06 10.08 -13.76
CA LEU A 121 1.61 9.24 -12.72
C LEU A 121 3.14 9.23 -12.76
N SER A 122 3.79 9.58 -11.65
CA SER A 122 5.26 9.67 -11.53
C SER A 122 5.95 8.31 -11.59
N GLY A 123 7.26 8.34 -11.79
CA GLY A 123 8.08 7.13 -11.75
C GLY A 123 8.14 6.48 -10.37
N ASP A 124 8.05 7.27 -9.32
CA ASP A 124 8.10 6.78 -7.95
C ASP A 124 6.75 6.20 -7.51
N ALA A 125 5.63 6.83 -7.88
CA ALA A 125 4.31 6.23 -7.73
C ALA A 125 4.18 4.89 -8.48
N CYS A 126 4.71 4.81 -9.71
CA CYS A 126 4.74 3.55 -10.45
C CYS A 126 5.59 2.46 -9.76
N LYS A 127 6.69 2.82 -9.10
CA LYS A 127 7.47 1.88 -8.29
C LYS A 127 6.71 1.42 -7.06
N LYS A 128 6.06 2.37 -6.35
CA LYS A 128 5.22 2.12 -5.19
C LYS A 128 4.13 1.11 -5.54
N ILE A 129 3.32 1.40 -6.56
CA ILE A 129 2.25 0.52 -7.05
C ILE A 129 2.78 -0.88 -7.40
N ALA A 130 3.83 -0.96 -8.21
CA ALA A 130 4.36 -2.25 -8.66
C ALA A 130 4.88 -3.12 -7.51
N ARG A 131 5.51 -2.52 -6.50
CA ARG A 131 5.96 -3.22 -5.28
C ARG A 131 4.78 -3.72 -4.47
N PHE A 132 3.77 -2.89 -4.31
CA PHE A 132 2.58 -3.21 -3.53
C PHE A 132 1.76 -4.34 -4.18
N VAL A 133 1.55 -4.29 -5.50
CA VAL A 133 0.83 -5.36 -6.23
C VAL A 133 1.54 -6.70 -6.07
N ARG A 134 2.88 -6.75 -6.21
CA ARG A 134 3.65 -7.98 -5.96
C ARG A 134 3.59 -8.47 -4.52
N PHE A 135 3.56 -7.54 -3.57
CA PHE A 135 3.36 -7.88 -2.16
C PHE A 135 2.00 -8.53 -1.94
N CYS A 136 0.93 -7.93 -2.45
CA CYS A 136 -0.42 -8.50 -2.35
C CYS A 136 -0.52 -9.88 -3.03
N ASP A 137 0.11 -10.04 -4.19
CA ASP A 137 0.17 -11.32 -4.89
C ASP A 137 0.88 -12.41 -4.09
N ALA A 138 2.01 -12.07 -3.47
CA ALA A 138 2.78 -13.00 -2.63
C ALA A 138 1.98 -13.54 -1.43
N PHE A 139 1.01 -12.78 -0.94
CA PHE A 139 0.12 -13.17 0.17
C PHE A 139 -1.30 -13.53 -0.29
N SER A 140 -1.54 -13.64 -1.59
CA SER A 140 -2.88 -13.93 -2.15
C SER A 140 -3.96 -12.92 -1.72
N ILE A 141 -3.57 -11.67 -1.45
CA ILE A 141 -4.48 -10.59 -1.11
C ILE A 141 -5.08 -10.02 -2.39
N PRO A 142 -6.41 -9.96 -2.55
CA PRO A 142 -7.03 -9.35 -3.70
C PRO A 142 -6.73 -7.85 -3.76
N VAL A 143 -6.48 -7.32 -4.97
CA VAL A 143 -6.19 -5.91 -5.19
C VAL A 143 -7.35 -5.23 -5.89
N ILE A 144 -7.83 -4.14 -5.32
CA ILE A 144 -8.82 -3.24 -5.90
C ILE A 144 -8.09 -1.98 -6.35
N THR A 145 -8.30 -1.59 -7.60
CA THR A 145 -7.59 -0.45 -8.18
C THR A 145 -8.56 0.61 -8.68
N PHE A 146 -8.40 1.84 -8.20
CA PHE A 146 -9.08 3.03 -8.70
C PHE A 146 -8.12 3.82 -9.59
N VAL A 147 -8.52 4.09 -10.81
CA VAL A 147 -7.66 4.80 -11.78
C VAL A 147 -8.42 5.99 -12.36
N ASP A 148 -7.89 7.16 -12.08
CA ASP A 148 -8.30 8.44 -12.70
C ASP A 148 -7.05 9.17 -13.18
N SER A 149 -6.22 8.49 -13.98
CA SER A 149 -4.96 9.01 -14.51
C SER A 149 -4.98 8.99 -16.03
N GLU A 150 -4.53 10.07 -16.65
CA GLU A 150 -4.50 10.20 -18.11
C GLU A 150 -3.29 9.46 -18.72
N LYS A 151 -2.14 9.49 -18.06
CA LYS A 151 -0.89 8.91 -18.60
C LYS A 151 0.17 8.63 -17.54
N PHE A 152 1.13 7.80 -17.91
CA PHE A 152 2.37 7.60 -17.17
C PHE A 152 3.42 8.62 -17.59
N CYS A 153 4.34 8.97 -16.68
CA CYS A 153 5.44 9.89 -16.97
C CYS A 153 6.38 9.38 -18.08
N CYS A 154 6.52 8.06 -18.24
CA CYS A 154 7.31 7.46 -19.30
C CYS A 154 6.95 5.97 -19.52
N LEU A 155 7.36 5.41 -20.67
CA LEU A 155 7.12 4.00 -21.03
C LEU A 155 7.73 3.00 -20.03
N LYS A 156 8.89 3.32 -19.44
CA LYS A 156 9.54 2.46 -18.45
C LYS A 156 8.69 2.33 -17.17
N SER A 157 8.05 3.41 -16.75
CA SER A 157 7.14 3.43 -15.61
C SER A 157 5.85 2.66 -15.91
N ALA A 158 5.26 2.87 -17.09
CA ALA A 158 4.11 2.10 -17.55
C ALA A 158 4.39 0.60 -17.57
N ALA A 159 5.51 0.19 -18.19
CA ALA A 159 5.92 -1.21 -18.26
C ALA A 159 6.10 -1.86 -16.88
N ARG A 160 6.62 -1.11 -15.90
CA ARG A 160 6.80 -1.60 -14.53
C ARG A 160 5.47 -1.94 -13.84
N VAL A 161 4.48 -1.07 -13.96
CA VAL A 161 3.15 -1.30 -13.40
C VAL A 161 2.47 -2.45 -14.14
N SER A 162 2.45 -2.42 -15.47
CA SER A 162 1.84 -3.46 -16.30
C SER A 162 2.42 -4.85 -16.04
N SER A 163 3.75 -4.96 -15.88
CA SER A 163 4.44 -6.21 -15.53
C SER A 163 3.98 -6.74 -14.17
N ALA A 164 3.89 -5.87 -13.15
CA ALA A 164 3.46 -6.30 -11.82
C ALA A 164 2.03 -6.89 -11.83
N TYR A 165 1.10 -6.22 -12.51
CA TYR A 165 -0.28 -6.72 -12.64
C TYR A 165 -0.35 -8.00 -13.47
N ALA A 166 0.43 -8.10 -14.56
CA ALA A 166 0.46 -9.30 -15.39
C ALA A 166 1.05 -10.51 -14.64
N GLU A 167 2.11 -10.32 -13.86
CA GLU A 167 2.71 -11.35 -13.01
C GLU A 167 1.71 -11.85 -11.97
N ALA A 168 1.03 -10.94 -11.25
CA ALA A 168 0.01 -11.27 -10.27
C ALA A 168 -1.16 -12.07 -10.87
N THR A 169 -1.61 -11.71 -12.06
CA THR A 169 -2.69 -12.43 -12.76
C THR A 169 -2.23 -13.83 -13.18
N THR A 170 -1.00 -13.97 -13.65
CA THR A 170 -0.45 -15.24 -14.12
C THR A 170 -0.28 -16.23 -12.96
N ALA A 171 0.18 -15.77 -11.81
CA ALA A 171 0.34 -16.62 -10.62
C ALA A 171 -0.96 -17.26 -10.15
N LYS A 172 -2.10 -16.58 -10.34
CA LYS A 172 -3.43 -17.10 -9.97
C LYS A 172 -4.02 -18.09 -10.98
N ILE A 173 -3.53 -18.13 -12.21
CA ILE A 173 -4.00 -19.05 -13.25
C ILE A 173 -3.27 -20.39 -13.18
N SER A 174 -2.10 -20.45 -12.58
CA SER A 174 -1.24 -21.64 -12.52
C SER A 174 -1.47 -22.56 -11.32
N VAL A 175 -2.53 -22.36 -10.55
CA VAL A 175 -2.91 -23.22 -9.40
C VAL A 175 -3.93 -24.28 -9.79
#